data_fdaa82b6302050235eebc0dfc4e748c5
#
_entry.id   fdaa82b6302050235eebc0dfc4e748c5
#
_cell.length_a   1.000
_cell.length_b   1.000
_cell.length_c   1.000
_cell.angle_alpha   90.00
_cell.angle_beta   90.00
_cell.angle_gamma   90.00
#
_symmetry.space_group_name_H-M   'P 1'
#
loop_
_entity.id
_entity.type
_entity.pdbx_description
1 polymer ?
#
loop_
_entity_poly.entity_id
_entity_poly.type
_entity_poly.pdbx_seq_one_letter_code
_entity_poly.pdbx_strand_id
1 'polypeptide(L)'
;MMTARWVSPRRPTGVETFASSLARMSAYPAPHYVLFTTDIDPQTQQLWCPDCARSVDAVRAAVWATGGTLLEASVGQRPAWKSPDHPFR
;
A
#
# COMPACT_ATOMS: atom_id res chain seq x y z
N MET A 1 9.38 16.11 17.04
CA MET A 1 7.93 16.00 16.78
C MET A 1 7.66 14.73 16.02
N MET A 2 6.68 13.96 16.48
CA MET A 2 6.38 12.70 15.84
C MET A 2 5.52 12.92 14.60
N THR A 3 5.93 12.34 13.51
CA THR A 3 5.20 12.41 12.24
C THR A 3 4.18 11.28 12.18
N ALA A 4 2.92 11.62 11.98
CA ALA A 4 1.88 10.62 11.84
C ALA A 4 1.98 9.96 10.47
N ARG A 5 1.92 8.63 10.47
CA ARG A 5 1.90 7.83 9.27
C ARG A 5 0.82 6.77 9.44
N TRP A 6 -0.14 6.76 8.54
CA TRP A 6 -1.19 5.78 8.58
C TRP A 6 -0.89 4.67 7.59
N VAL A 7 -0.91 3.44 8.12
CA VAL A 7 -0.79 2.24 7.31
C VAL A 7 -2.00 1.39 7.68
N SER A 8 -2.76 0.97 6.70
CA SER A 8 -3.93 0.14 6.97
C SER A 8 -3.50 -1.13 7.68
N PRO A 9 -4.16 -1.51 8.80
CA PRO A 9 -3.85 -2.76 9.49
C PRO A 9 -4.03 -3.97 8.56
N ARG A 10 -4.88 -3.80 7.57
CA ARG A 10 -5.13 -4.80 6.56
C ARG A 10 -5.00 -4.09 5.23
N ARG A 11 -4.05 -4.51 4.39
CA ARG A 11 -3.89 -3.92 3.08
C ARG A 11 -5.16 -4.11 2.27
N PRO A 12 -5.76 -3.03 1.76
CA PRO A 12 -6.93 -3.16 0.90
C PRO A 12 -6.57 -3.89 -0.40
N THR A 13 -7.35 -4.89 -0.76
CA THR A 13 -7.14 -5.68 -1.97
C THR A 13 -8.29 -5.57 -2.96
N GLY A 14 -9.38 -4.94 -2.59
CA GLY A 14 -10.52 -4.72 -3.46
C GLY A 14 -10.86 -3.24 -3.56
N VAL A 15 -11.62 -2.90 -4.60
CA VAL A 15 -11.98 -1.50 -4.86
C VAL A 15 -12.77 -0.89 -3.70
N GLU A 16 -13.74 -1.63 -3.16
CA GLU A 16 -14.55 -1.12 -2.06
C GLU A 16 -13.73 -0.87 -0.80
N THR A 17 -12.86 -1.83 -0.47
CA THR A 17 -11.96 -1.69 0.69
C THR A 17 -10.98 -0.54 0.47
N PHE A 18 -10.47 -0.41 -0.74
CA PHE A 18 -9.57 0.67 -1.10
C PHE A 18 -10.28 2.02 -0.96
N ALA A 19 -11.50 2.14 -1.47
CA ALA A 19 -12.26 3.39 -1.38
C ALA A 19 -12.53 3.79 0.07
N SER A 20 -12.88 2.83 0.92
CA SER A 20 -13.07 3.08 2.36
C SER A 20 -11.79 3.56 3.01
N SER A 21 -10.68 2.91 2.70
CA SER A 21 -9.38 3.27 3.26
C SER A 21 -8.95 4.66 2.80
N LEU A 22 -9.18 4.96 1.53
CA LEU A 22 -8.85 6.26 0.96
C LEU A 22 -9.65 7.38 1.62
N ALA A 23 -10.95 7.15 1.84
CA ALA A 23 -11.81 8.12 2.51
C ALA A 23 -11.34 8.37 3.94
N ARG A 24 -10.94 7.32 4.66
CA ARG A 24 -10.43 7.44 6.03
C ARG A 24 -9.11 8.19 6.11
N MET A 25 -8.32 8.13 5.05
CA MET A 25 -7.02 8.80 5.03
C MET A 25 -7.17 10.31 5.14
N SER A 26 -8.32 10.88 4.78
CA SER A 26 -8.54 12.32 4.87
C SER A 26 -8.45 12.86 6.29
N ALA A 27 -8.61 12.00 7.31
CA ALA A 27 -8.49 12.38 8.71
C ALA A 27 -7.04 12.48 9.19
N TYR A 28 -6.09 12.10 8.36
CA TYR A 28 -4.66 12.05 8.71
C TYR A 28 -3.90 13.17 8.02
N PRO A 29 -2.66 13.48 8.47
CA PRO A 29 -1.89 14.60 7.94
C PRO A 29 -1.63 14.50 6.44
N ALA A 30 -1.78 15.61 5.74
CA ALA A 30 -1.34 15.77 4.37
C ALA A 30 0.18 15.99 4.34
N PRO A 31 0.84 15.71 3.20
CA PRO A 31 0.29 15.17 1.96
C PRO A 31 -0.08 13.70 2.06
N HIS A 32 -1.01 13.28 1.23
CA HIS A 32 -1.50 11.91 1.19
C HIS A 32 -0.91 11.18 -0.01
N TYR A 33 -0.38 9.99 0.23
CA TYR A 33 0.23 9.16 -0.81
C TYR A 33 -0.43 7.79 -0.81
N VAL A 34 -0.53 7.20 -1.98
CA VAL A 34 -1.00 5.83 -2.14
C VAL A 34 0.12 5.04 -2.83
N LEU A 35 0.50 3.93 -2.23
CA LEU A 35 1.46 3.01 -2.82
C LEU A 35 0.75 1.70 -3.14
N PHE A 36 0.69 1.36 -4.43
CA PHE A 36 0.22 0.05 -4.84
C PHE A 36 1.39 -0.92 -4.76
N THR A 37 1.19 -2.01 -4.05
CA THR A 37 2.21 -3.01 -3.82
C THR A 37 1.59 -4.40 -3.98
N THR A 38 2.28 -5.43 -3.53
CA THR A 38 1.83 -6.82 -3.68
C THR A 38 1.66 -7.47 -2.32
N ASP A 39 0.99 -8.62 -2.30
CA ASP A 39 0.92 -9.42 -1.09
C ASP A 39 2.27 -10.08 -0.81
N ILE A 40 2.44 -10.49 0.44
CA ILE A 40 3.60 -11.25 0.86
C ILE A 40 3.46 -12.68 0.37
N ASP A 41 4.48 -13.17 -0.34
CA ASP A 41 4.56 -14.56 -0.75
C ASP A 41 4.79 -15.42 0.50
N PRO A 42 3.93 -16.40 0.79
CA PRO A 42 4.10 -17.21 1.99
C PRO A 42 5.36 -18.07 1.98
N GLN A 43 5.93 -18.35 0.82
CA GLN A 43 7.15 -19.15 0.72
C GLN A 43 8.40 -18.33 1.02
N THR A 44 8.46 -17.09 0.57
CA THR A 44 9.64 -16.23 0.73
C THR A 44 9.51 -15.24 1.89
N GLN A 45 8.30 -15.04 2.41
CA GLN A 45 8.00 -14.06 3.45
C GLN A 45 8.29 -12.62 3.01
N GLN A 46 8.32 -12.38 1.70
CA GLN A 46 8.55 -11.08 1.10
C GLN A 46 7.48 -10.80 0.04
N LEU A 47 7.35 -9.55 -0.34
CA LEU A 47 6.48 -9.17 -1.46
C LEU A 47 6.91 -9.96 -2.69
N TRP A 48 5.95 -10.51 -3.43
CA TRP A 48 6.30 -11.34 -4.58
C TRP A 48 6.92 -10.55 -5.72
N CYS A 49 6.73 -9.25 -5.77
CA CYS A 49 7.36 -8.39 -6.75
C CYS A 49 8.71 -7.93 -6.20
N PRO A 50 9.84 -8.31 -6.81
CA PRO A 50 11.15 -7.93 -6.29
C PRO A 50 11.37 -6.41 -6.25
N ASP A 51 10.84 -5.70 -7.22
CA ASP A 51 10.98 -4.24 -7.24
C ASP A 51 10.21 -3.60 -6.09
N CYS A 52 9.02 -4.11 -5.78
CA CYS A 52 8.26 -3.65 -4.63
C CYS A 52 9.00 -3.94 -3.33
N ALA A 53 9.55 -5.14 -3.21
CA ALA A 53 10.29 -5.55 -2.01
C ALA A 53 11.50 -4.65 -1.76
N ARG A 54 12.18 -4.23 -2.83
CA ARG A 54 13.35 -3.38 -2.72
C ARG A 54 13.02 -1.91 -2.41
N SER A 55 11.84 -1.44 -2.83
CA SER A 55 11.53 -0.02 -2.79
C SER A 55 10.58 0.38 -1.67
N VAL A 56 9.84 -0.56 -1.09
CA VAL A 56 8.80 -0.22 -0.12
C VAL A 56 9.33 0.53 1.09
N ASP A 57 10.47 0.11 1.62
CA ASP A 57 11.05 0.77 2.79
C ASP A 57 11.51 2.19 2.47
N ALA A 58 12.07 2.39 1.29
CA ALA A 58 12.49 3.72 0.86
C ALA A 58 11.29 4.65 0.69
N VAL A 59 10.18 4.15 0.15
CA VAL A 59 8.97 4.94 0.00
C VAL A 59 8.40 5.30 1.38
N ARG A 60 8.34 4.35 2.29
CA ARG A 60 7.87 4.61 3.65
C ARG A 60 8.70 5.68 4.34
N ALA A 61 10.02 5.59 4.21
CA ALA A 61 10.92 6.56 4.80
C ALA A 61 10.74 7.96 4.19
N ALA A 62 10.55 8.03 2.87
CA ALA A 62 10.34 9.29 2.19
C ALA A 62 9.03 9.95 2.62
N VAL A 63 7.96 9.20 2.74
CA VAL A 63 6.67 9.73 3.21
C VAL A 63 6.79 10.17 4.67
N TRP A 64 7.45 9.37 5.51
CA TRP A 64 7.69 9.73 6.89
C TRP A 64 8.40 11.08 7.01
N ALA A 65 9.39 11.32 6.15
CA ALA A 65 10.16 12.55 6.17
C ALA A 65 9.32 13.78 5.78
N THR A 66 8.26 13.60 5.01
CA THR A 66 7.38 14.71 4.63
C THR A 66 6.36 15.08 5.69
N GLY A 67 6.19 14.25 6.71
CA GLY A 67 5.12 14.41 7.69
C GLY A 67 3.75 13.97 7.18
N GLY A 68 3.71 13.34 6.02
CA GLY A 68 2.47 12.93 5.39
C GLY A 68 1.96 11.57 5.81
N THR A 69 0.99 11.06 5.07
CA THR A 69 0.33 9.80 5.34
C THR A 69 0.42 8.90 4.12
N LEU A 70 0.71 7.63 4.36
CA LEU A 70 0.84 6.62 3.29
C LEU A 70 -0.24 5.57 3.45
N LEU A 71 -0.98 5.33 2.37
CA LEU A 71 -1.87 4.19 2.25
C LEU A 71 -1.20 3.17 1.34
N GLU A 72 -0.93 1.98 1.87
CA GLU A 72 -0.42 0.87 1.07
C GLU A 72 -1.59 -0.01 0.65
N ALA A 73 -1.76 -0.19 -0.65
CA ALA A 73 -2.82 -1.01 -1.21
C ALA A 73 -2.19 -2.19 -1.95
N SER A 74 -2.66 -3.40 -1.65
CA SER A 74 -2.14 -4.60 -2.31
C SER A 74 -2.96 -4.93 -3.55
N VAL A 75 -2.25 -5.32 -4.63
CA VAL A 75 -2.89 -5.88 -5.80
C VAL A 75 -3.11 -7.40 -5.67
N GLY A 76 -2.77 -7.97 -4.51
CA GLY A 76 -2.94 -9.38 -4.23
C GLY A 76 -1.74 -10.20 -4.65
N GLN A 77 -1.95 -11.49 -4.78
CA GLN A 77 -0.93 -12.42 -5.25
C GLN A 77 -0.79 -12.35 -6.77
N ARG A 78 0.33 -12.89 -7.29
CA ARG A 78 0.65 -12.81 -8.71
C ARG A 78 -0.47 -13.32 -9.64
N PRO A 79 -1.11 -14.46 -9.38
CA PRO A 79 -2.19 -14.91 -10.27
C PRO A 79 -3.37 -13.94 -10.32
N ALA A 80 -3.73 -13.34 -9.20
CA ALA A 80 -4.81 -12.36 -9.16
C ALA A 80 -4.46 -11.10 -9.95
N TRP A 81 -3.23 -10.61 -9.81
CA TRP A 81 -2.78 -9.44 -10.54
C TRP A 81 -2.76 -9.67 -12.06
N LYS A 82 -2.41 -10.88 -12.48
CA LYS A 82 -2.33 -11.21 -13.90
C LYS A 82 -3.70 -11.41 -14.55
N SER A 83 -4.75 -11.51 -13.77
CA SER A 83 -6.11 -11.63 -14.32
C SER A 83 -6.51 -10.33 -15.00
N PRO A 84 -7.05 -10.37 -16.23
CA PRO A 84 -7.52 -9.16 -16.90
C PRO A 84 -8.69 -8.50 -16.20
N ASP A 85 -9.37 -9.22 -15.31
CA ASP A 85 -10.51 -8.71 -14.54
C ASP A 85 -10.10 -8.11 -13.20
N HIS A 86 -8.81 -7.97 -12.93
CA HIS A 86 -8.35 -7.41 -11.66
C HIS A 86 -8.86 -5.98 -11.50
N PRO A 87 -9.45 -5.63 -10.32
CA PRO A 87 -10.11 -4.34 -10.13
C PRO A 87 -9.20 -3.11 -10.26
N PHE A 88 -7.88 -3.31 -10.14
CA PHE A 88 -6.93 -2.19 -10.27
C PHE A 88 -6.24 -2.17 -11.64
N ARG A 89 -6.74 -2.92 -12.60
CA ARG A 89 -6.17 -2.94 -13.95
C ARG A 89 -7.11 -2.30 -14.95
#